data_1828841d95449614701d2dece11a7cb7
#
_entry.id   1828841d95449614701d2dece11a7cb7
#
_cell.length_a   1.000
_cell.length_b   1.000
_cell.length_c   1.000
_cell.angle_alpha   90.00
_cell.angle_beta   90.00
_cell.angle_gamma   90.00
#
_symmetry.space_group_name_H-M   'P 1'
#
loop_
_entity.id
_entity.type
_entity.pdbx_description
1 polymer ?
#
loop_
_entity_poly.entity_id
_entity_poly.type
_entity_poly.pdbx_seq_one_letter_code
_entity_poly.pdbx_strand_id
1 'polypeptide(L)'
;YRQSKFKHEWRDQYLVTHVIYRLKKTYAPDLDYGNIRASLATKNIEHPTAQQLRDVIIEIRNAKLPDPKVQGNAGSFFMNPIVEKAKYDALAALYPGMPHYTIDGEHEKIPAGWMIDQCGWKGKSLGRAGVHDKQALVLVNRGGATGEEIVNLCETIRKDVKQKFGIDIHPEVNVK
;
A
#
# COMPACT_ATOMS: atom_id res chain seq x y z
N TYR A 1 -12.79 -8.31 2.26
CA TYR A 1 -11.54 -7.56 2.39
C TYR A 1 -11.78 -6.10 2.00
N ARG A 2 -11.36 -5.14 2.79
CA ARG A 2 -11.57 -3.68 2.66
C ARG A 2 -13.01 -3.19 2.82
N GLN A 3 -14.01 -3.97 2.48
CA GLN A 3 -15.44 -3.71 2.64
C GLN A 3 -16.01 -4.60 3.75
N SER A 4 -15.47 -4.51 4.94
CA SER A 4 -15.96 -5.29 6.08
C SER A 4 -17.09 -4.57 6.79
N LYS A 5 -17.97 -5.32 7.45
CA LYS A 5 -19.04 -4.77 8.32
C LYS A 5 -18.48 -3.84 9.40
N PHE A 6 -17.28 -4.10 9.90
CA PHE A 6 -16.59 -3.23 10.88
C PHE A 6 -16.24 -1.84 10.35
N LYS A 7 -16.17 -1.65 9.03
CA LYS A 7 -15.94 -0.33 8.41
C LYS A 7 -17.24 0.42 8.10
N HIS A 8 -18.38 -0.27 8.14
CA HIS A 8 -19.70 0.25 7.78
C HIS A 8 -20.70 0.08 8.93
N GLU A 9 -21.58 -0.92 8.86
CA GLU A 9 -22.71 -1.13 9.79
C GLU A 9 -22.28 -1.30 11.26
N TRP A 10 -21.13 -1.92 11.51
CA TRP A 10 -20.60 -2.24 12.84
C TRP A 10 -19.54 -1.26 13.31
N ARG A 11 -19.36 -0.19 12.58
CA ARG A 11 -18.38 0.83 12.94
C ARG A 11 -18.70 1.39 14.32
N ASP A 12 -17.67 1.43 15.18
CA ASP A 12 -17.71 1.92 16.55
C ASP A 12 -18.67 1.14 17.50
N GLN A 13 -19.25 -0.01 17.05
CA GLN A 13 -20.14 -0.85 17.86
C GLN A 13 -19.44 -2.09 18.42
N TYR A 14 -18.38 -2.56 17.78
CA TYR A 14 -17.69 -3.81 18.13
C TYR A 14 -16.18 -3.62 18.18
N LEU A 15 -15.55 -4.33 19.13
CA LEU A 15 -14.10 -4.47 19.22
C LEU A 15 -13.70 -5.90 18.85
N VAL A 16 -12.84 -6.06 17.85
CA VAL A 16 -12.27 -7.38 17.49
C VAL A 16 -11.19 -7.75 18.50
N THR A 17 -11.46 -8.76 19.31
CA THR A 17 -10.52 -9.26 20.33
C THR A 17 -9.67 -10.42 19.84
N HIS A 18 -10.22 -11.27 18.98
CA HIS A 18 -9.54 -12.47 18.47
C HIS A 18 -9.86 -12.70 16.99
N VAL A 19 -8.90 -13.27 16.27
CA VAL A 19 -9.09 -13.77 14.90
C VAL A 19 -8.67 -15.23 14.86
N ILE A 20 -9.55 -16.10 14.37
CA ILE A 20 -9.30 -17.54 14.28
C ILE A 20 -9.00 -17.90 12.82
N TYR A 21 -7.82 -18.48 12.57
CA TYR A 21 -7.43 -18.93 11.24
C TYR A 21 -7.54 -20.46 11.13
N ARG A 22 -8.15 -20.93 10.04
CA ARG A 22 -8.06 -22.34 9.64
C ARG A 22 -6.83 -22.49 8.75
N LEU A 23 -5.81 -23.19 9.24
CA LEU A 23 -4.59 -23.45 8.50
C LEU A 23 -4.60 -24.87 7.93
N LYS A 24 -3.94 -25.05 6.78
CA LYS A 24 -3.68 -26.37 6.20
C LYS A 24 -2.55 -27.05 6.99
N LYS A 25 -2.65 -28.36 7.20
CA LYS A 25 -1.55 -29.15 7.80
C LYS A 25 -0.41 -29.36 6.81
N THR A 26 -0.71 -29.45 5.51
CA THR A 26 0.29 -29.58 4.46
C THR A 26 0.83 -28.21 4.10
N TYR A 27 2.14 -28.07 4.13
CA TYR A 27 2.82 -26.85 3.72
C TYR A 27 2.85 -26.76 2.19
N ALA A 28 2.16 -25.78 1.63
CA ALA A 28 2.15 -25.45 0.22
C ALA A 28 2.15 -23.92 0.08
N PRO A 29 3.34 -23.29 0.07
CA PRO A 29 3.45 -21.84 0.04
C PRO A 29 3.09 -21.27 -1.32
N ASP A 30 2.40 -20.13 -1.31
CA ASP A 30 2.28 -19.27 -2.48
C ASP A 30 3.53 -18.37 -2.56
N LEU A 31 4.33 -18.55 -3.59
CA LEU A 31 5.57 -17.80 -3.82
C LEU A 31 5.42 -16.71 -4.89
N ASP A 32 4.25 -16.57 -5.49
CA ASP A 32 4.01 -15.65 -6.61
C ASP A 32 3.69 -14.22 -6.16
N TYR A 33 3.57 -14.00 -4.86
CA TYR A 33 3.29 -12.69 -4.32
C TYR A 33 4.56 -11.83 -4.23
N GLY A 34 4.56 -10.69 -4.93
CA GLY A 34 5.66 -9.71 -4.88
C GLY A 34 7.00 -10.28 -5.36
N ASN A 35 8.08 -9.94 -4.66
CA ASN A 35 9.46 -10.34 -5.01
C ASN A 35 9.95 -11.61 -4.29
N ILE A 36 9.06 -12.44 -3.77
CA ILE A 36 9.44 -13.61 -2.95
C ILE A 36 10.30 -14.57 -3.76
N ARG A 37 9.88 -14.97 -4.98
CA ARG A 37 10.66 -15.88 -5.84
C ARG A 37 12.05 -15.34 -6.16
N ALA A 38 12.14 -14.08 -6.55
CA ALA A 38 13.42 -13.45 -6.85
C ALA A 38 14.34 -13.41 -5.61
N SER A 39 13.81 -13.08 -4.44
CA SER A 39 14.58 -13.05 -3.19
C SER A 39 15.00 -14.45 -2.71
N LEU A 40 14.20 -15.49 -2.95
CA LEU A 40 14.59 -16.88 -2.69
C LEU A 40 15.69 -17.33 -3.66
N ALA A 41 15.57 -17.00 -4.94
CA ALA A 41 16.56 -17.33 -5.96
C ALA A 41 17.94 -16.72 -5.66
N THR A 42 18.00 -15.46 -5.19
CA THR A 42 19.27 -14.83 -4.77
C THR A 42 19.95 -15.54 -3.60
N LYS A 43 19.18 -16.34 -2.82
CA LYS A 43 19.68 -17.15 -1.70
C LYS A 43 19.89 -18.61 -2.07
N ASN A 44 19.70 -19.00 -3.34
CA ASN A 44 19.74 -20.37 -3.83
C ASN A 44 18.77 -21.32 -3.08
N ILE A 45 17.56 -20.82 -2.73
CA ILE A 45 16.52 -21.58 -2.06
C ILE A 45 15.40 -21.88 -3.06
N GLU A 46 15.32 -23.12 -3.54
CA GLU A 46 14.27 -23.57 -4.46
C GLU A 46 13.00 -24.02 -3.73
N HIS A 47 13.18 -24.77 -2.62
CA HIS A 47 12.09 -25.30 -1.82
C HIS A 47 12.17 -24.75 -0.38
N PRO A 48 11.64 -23.52 -0.13
CA PRO A 48 11.78 -22.90 1.17
C PRO A 48 10.97 -23.64 2.24
N THR A 49 11.55 -23.81 3.40
CA THR A 49 10.78 -24.13 4.62
C THR A 49 9.91 -22.92 5.01
N ALA A 50 8.91 -23.16 5.88
CA ALA A 50 8.06 -22.07 6.38
C ALA A 50 8.89 -20.98 7.09
N GLN A 51 9.95 -21.36 7.81
CA GLN A 51 10.85 -20.44 8.48
C GLN A 51 11.65 -19.60 7.46
N GLN A 52 12.25 -20.24 6.48
CA GLN A 52 13.00 -19.53 5.42
C GLN A 52 12.12 -18.56 4.65
N LEU A 53 10.89 -18.98 4.29
CA LEU A 53 9.93 -18.10 3.63
C LEU A 53 9.56 -16.91 4.51
N ARG A 54 9.27 -17.13 5.79
CA ARG A 54 8.99 -16.07 6.76
C ARG A 54 10.14 -15.06 6.83
N ASP A 55 11.37 -15.53 6.93
CA ASP A 55 12.55 -14.67 7.07
C ASP A 55 12.77 -13.83 5.81
N VAL A 56 12.61 -14.42 4.62
CA VAL A 56 12.66 -13.69 3.34
C VAL A 56 11.56 -12.62 3.26
N ILE A 57 10.33 -12.92 3.69
CA ILE A 57 9.24 -11.93 3.72
C ILE A 57 9.58 -10.79 4.68
N ILE A 58 10.13 -11.07 5.84
CA ILE A 58 10.57 -10.04 6.81
C ILE A 58 11.64 -9.16 6.20
N GLU A 59 12.65 -9.73 5.55
CA GLU A 59 13.71 -8.97 4.88
C GLU A 59 13.15 -8.04 3.79
N ILE A 60 12.29 -8.57 2.90
CA ILE A 60 11.64 -7.78 1.85
C ILE A 60 10.85 -6.60 2.46
N ARG A 61 10.12 -6.85 3.54
CA ARG A 61 9.33 -5.80 4.21
C ARG A 61 10.22 -4.76 4.87
N ASN A 62 11.24 -5.18 5.60
CA ASN A 62 12.18 -4.28 6.28
C ASN A 62 12.99 -3.43 5.29
N ALA A 63 13.33 -3.99 4.12
CA ALA A 63 14.01 -3.24 3.07
C ALA A 63 13.13 -2.15 2.43
N LYS A 64 11.80 -2.31 2.47
CA LYS A 64 10.83 -1.45 1.77
C LYS A 64 10.06 -0.52 2.69
N LEU A 65 9.80 -0.91 3.93
CA LEU A 65 8.94 -0.18 4.86
C LEU A 65 9.77 0.40 6.01
N PRO A 66 9.43 1.61 6.48
CA PRO A 66 10.09 2.19 7.65
C PRO A 66 9.68 1.44 8.94
N ASP A 67 10.65 1.23 9.83
CA ASP A 67 10.35 0.74 11.18
C ASP A 67 9.61 1.84 11.96
N PRO A 68 8.38 1.61 12.45
CA PRO A 68 7.62 2.61 13.17
C PRO A 68 8.25 3.04 14.51
N LYS A 69 9.17 2.24 15.07
CA LYS A 69 9.95 2.61 16.25
C LYS A 69 11.04 3.65 15.94
N VAL A 70 11.51 3.68 14.69
CA VAL A 70 12.55 4.61 14.23
C VAL A 70 11.92 5.83 13.55
N GLN A 71 10.91 5.60 12.73
CA GLN A 71 10.23 6.65 11.98
C GLN A 71 8.72 6.46 12.06
N GLY A 72 8.03 7.38 12.76
CA GLY A 72 6.58 7.33 12.93
C GLY A 72 5.85 7.26 11.59
N ASN A 73 4.97 6.29 11.43
CA ASN A 73 4.12 6.07 10.26
C ASN A 73 2.90 5.23 10.64
N ALA A 74 1.92 5.19 9.74
CA ALA A 74 0.69 4.39 9.89
C ALA A 74 0.59 3.28 8.83
N GLY A 75 1.71 2.85 8.26
CA GLY A 75 1.74 1.90 7.15
C GLY A 75 1.26 2.50 5.84
N SER A 76 0.59 1.71 5.00
CA SER A 76 -0.01 2.21 3.75
C SER A 76 -1.12 3.21 4.08
N PHE A 77 -0.92 4.46 3.67
CA PHE A 77 -1.84 5.54 4.04
C PHE A 77 -3.05 5.62 3.12
N PHE A 78 -2.90 5.26 1.86
CA PHE A 78 -3.95 5.36 0.84
C PHE A 78 -4.42 3.99 0.36
N MET A 79 -5.71 3.90 0.03
CA MET A 79 -6.27 2.77 -0.71
C MET A 79 -5.91 2.86 -2.19
N ASN A 80 -5.69 1.70 -2.82
CA ASN A 80 -5.59 1.64 -4.28
C ASN A 80 -7.00 1.83 -4.86
N PRO A 81 -7.24 2.84 -5.69
CA PRO A 81 -8.55 3.08 -6.30
C PRO A 81 -8.91 1.98 -7.30
N ILE A 82 -10.20 1.72 -7.39
CA ILE A 82 -10.80 0.91 -8.45
C ILE A 82 -11.47 1.89 -9.40
N VAL A 83 -11.20 1.76 -10.69
CA VAL A 83 -11.73 2.60 -11.76
C VAL A 83 -12.37 1.73 -12.84
N GLU A 84 -13.23 2.31 -13.63
CA GLU A 84 -13.77 1.67 -14.83
C GLU A 84 -12.63 1.38 -15.82
N LYS A 85 -12.74 0.25 -16.51
CA LYS A 85 -11.74 -0.19 -17.51
C LYS A 85 -11.49 0.87 -18.57
N ALA A 86 -12.52 1.54 -19.07
CA ALA A 86 -12.40 2.62 -20.04
C ALA A 86 -11.52 3.79 -19.51
N LYS A 87 -11.65 4.13 -18.22
CA LYS A 87 -10.79 5.14 -17.58
C LYS A 87 -9.34 4.69 -17.50
N TYR A 88 -9.10 3.42 -17.14
CA TYR A 88 -7.76 2.85 -17.13
C TYR A 88 -7.16 2.84 -18.54
N ASP A 89 -7.87 2.36 -19.55
CA ASP A 89 -7.39 2.26 -20.94
C ASP A 89 -6.97 3.65 -21.47
N ALA A 90 -7.76 4.69 -21.18
CA ALA A 90 -7.43 6.06 -21.55
C ALA A 90 -6.14 6.56 -20.86
N LEU A 91 -5.93 6.19 -19.58
CA LEU A 91 -4.71 6.56 -18.86
C LEU A 91 -3.50 5.73 -19.33
N ALA A 92 -3.67 4.44 -19.59
CA ALA A 92 -2.60 3.56 -20.06
C ALA A 92 -2.04 4.00 -21.42
N ALA A 93 -2.88 4.61 -22.28
CA ALA A 93 -2.43 5.20 -23.52
C ALA A 93 -1.51 6.42 -23.31
N LEU A 94 -1.71 7.19 -22.23
CA LEU A 94 -0.88 8.34 -21.85
C LEU A 94 0.35 7.93 -21.02
N TYR A 95 0.24 6.84 -20.28
CA TYR A 95 1.30 6.34 -19.38
C TYR A 95 1.61 4.87 -19.71
N PRO A 96 2.40 4.59 -20.76
CA PRO A 96 2.79 3.22 -21.13
C PRO A 96 3.44 2.47 -19.95
N GLY A 97 2.99 1.24 -19.71
CA GLY A 97 3.49 0.44 -18.58
C GLY A 97 2.86 0.78 -17.23
N MET A 98 1.77 1.55 -17.21
CA MET A 98 1.00 1.83 -16.00
C MET A 98 0.55 0.51 -15.33
N PRO A 99 0.95 0.26 -14.06
CA PRO A 99 0.60 -0.98 -13.38
C PRO A 99 -0.88 -1.00 -13.01
N HIS A 100 -1.48 -2.18 -13.11
CA HIS A 100 -2.88 -2.40 -12.73
C HIS A 100 -3.11 -3.85 -12.27
N TYR A 101 -4.29 -4.07 -11.72
CA TYR A 101 -4.80 -5.40 -11.37
C TYR A 101 -6.25 -5.47 -11.80
N THR A 102 -6.56 -6.38 -12.71
CA THR A 102 -7.94 -6.61 -13.15
C THR A 102 -8.77 -7.15 -12.00
N ILE A 103 -9.89 -6.50 -11.73
CA ILE A 103 -10.86 -6.92 -10.71
C ILE A 103 -11.92 -7.80 -11.36
N ASP A 104 -12.46 -7.33 -12.47
CA ASP A 104 -13.47 -8.02 -13.31
C ASP A 104 -13.40 -7.48 -14.74
N GLY A 105 -14.38 -7.80 -15.58
CA GLY A 105 -14.42 -7.36 -16.99
C GLY A 105 -14.58 -5.84 -17.18
N GLU A 106 -15.01 -5.13 -16.15
CA GLU A 106 -15.36 -3.69 -16.23
C GLU A 106 -14.49 -2.80 -15.34
N HIS A 107 -13.72 -3.39 -14.41
CA HIS A 107 -12.98 -2.62 -13.40
C HIS A 107 -11.51 -3.02 -13.30
N GLU A 108 -10.68 -2.00 -13.16
CA GLU A 108 -9.24 -2.10 -12.90
C GLU A 108 -8.86 -1.41 -11.60
N LYS A 109 -7.96 -2.04 -10.85
CA LYS A 109 -7.38 -1.46 -9.63
C LYS A 109 -5.99 -0.90 -9.93
N ILE A 110 -5.80 0.38 -9.66
CA ILE A 110 -4.54 1.08 -9.93
C ILE A 110 -3.77 1.24 -8.61
N PRO A 111 -2.46 0.91 -8.57
CA PRO A 111 -1.64 1.18 -7.39
C PRO A 111 -1.53 2.68 -7.09
N ALA A 112 -2.10 3.14 -5.97
CA ALA A 112 -2.01 4.53 -5.55
C ALA A 112 -0.54 4.97 -5.35
N GLY A 113 0.31 4.07 -4.85
CA GLY A 113 1.75 4.35 -4.70
C GLY A 113 2.44 4.70 -6.00
N TRP A 114 2.06 4.09 -7.11
CA TRP A 114 2.57 4.46 -8.43
C TRP A 114 2.12 5.86 -8.83
N MET A 115 0.85 6.21 -8.66
CA MET A 115 0.34 7.54 -8.98
C MET A 115 1.02 8.64 -8.14
N ILE A 116 1.22 8.38 -6.84
CA ILE A 116 1.91 9.29 -5.92
C ILE A 116 3.36 9.48 -6.33
N ASP A 117 4.05 8.40 -6.74
CA ASP A 117 5.42 8.44 -7.27
C ASP A 117 5.49 9.24 -8.59
N GLN A 118 4.53 9.03 -9.50
CA GLN A 118 4.40 9.80 -10.75
C GLN A 118 4.10 11.29 -10.54
N CYS A 119 3.50 11.67 -9.42
CA CYS A 119 3.38 13.06 -8.97
C CYS A 119 4.67 13.59 -8.33
N GLY A 120 5.69 12.74 -8.22
CA GLY A 120 7.01 13.11 -7.70
C GLY A 120 7.05 13.25 -6.18
N TRP A 121 6.12 12.65 -5.44
CA TRP A 121 6.04 12.74 -3.99
C TRP A 121 6.95 11.77 -3.25
N LYS A 122 7.36 10.67 -3.86
CA LYS A 122 8.25 9.68 -3.23
C LYS A 122 9.54 10.32 -2.72
N GLY A 123 9.82 10.17 -1.44
CA GLY A 123 10.96 10.77 -0.77
C GLY A 123 10.83 12.26 -0.45
N LYS A 124 9.78 12.94 -0.89
CA LYS A 124 9.56 14.37 -0.62
C LYS A 124 8.84 14.61 0.69
N SER A 125 8.95 15.84 1.18
CA SER A 125 8.31 16.30 2.40
C SER A 125 7.60 17.63 2.19
N LEU A 126 6.56 17.85 3.00
CA LEU A 126 5.89 19.12 3.19
C LEU A 126 6.02 19.48 4.68
N GLY A 127 6.90 20.40 5.03
CA GLY A 127 7.26 20.64 6.40
C GLY A 127 7.91 19.42 7.07
N ARG A 128 7.37 18.98 8.19
CA ARG A 128 7.85 17.84 8.98
C ARG A 128 7.15 16.51 8.63
N ALA A 129 6.11 16.56 7.81
CA ALA A 129 5.48 15.39 7.23
C ALA A 129 6.12 15.04 5.87
N GLY A 130 6.28 13.76 5.56
CA GLY A 130 6.90 13.33 4.30
C GLY A 130 6.33 12.03 3.75
N VAL A 131 6.73 11.71 2.53
CA VAL A 131 6.49 10.42 1.88
C VAL A 131 7.76 9.59 1.98
N HIS A 132 7.62 8.31 2.35
CA HIS A 132 8.77 7.44 2.52
C HIS A 132 9.53 7.21 1.21
N ASP A 133 10.86 7.16 1.29
CA ASP A 133 11.76 7.16 0.14
C ASP A 133 11.67 5.90 -0.73
N LYS A 134 11.27 4.77 -0.12
CA LYS A 134 11.18 3.46 -0.79
C LYS A 134 9.74 3.01 -1.06
N GLN A 135 8.74 3.67 -0.47
CA GLN A 135 7.33 3.30 -0.62
C GLN A 135 6.43 4.53 -0.56
N ALA A 136 5.95 4.96 -1.72
CA ALA A 136 5.15 6.18 -1.84
C ALA A 136 3.76 6.12 -1.16
N LEU A 137 3.27 4.92 -0.81
CA LEU A 137 2.04 4.77 -0.03
C LEU A 137 2.19 5.13 1.45
N VAL A 138 3.42 5.24 1.96
CA VAL A 138 3.67 5.43 3.39
C VAL A 138 4.00 6.89 3.67
N LEU A 139 3.12 7.56 4.40
CA LEU A 139 3.41 8.87 4.97
C LEU A 139 4.19 8.69 6.27
N VAL A 140 5.20 9.52 6.45
CA VAL A 140 6.15 9.43 7.56
C VAL A 140 6.27 10.75 8.31
N ASN A 141 6.51 10.66 9.62
CA ASN A 141 6.94 11.76 10.45
C ASN A 141 8.46 11.92 10.31
N ARG A 142 8.91 13.03 9.78
CA ARG A 142 10.35 13.35 9.63
C ARG A 142 10.99 13.90 10.91
N GLY A 143 10.19 14.02 11.98
CA GLY A 143 10.59 14.52 13.29
C GLY A 143 9.67 15.65 13.76
N GLY A 144 8.85 15.38 14.78
CA GLY A 144 7.96 16.34 15.40
C GLY A 144 6.79 16.83 14.53
N ALA A 145 6.41 16.11 13.46
CA ALA A 145 5.23 16.44 12.68
C ALA A 145 3.95 16.28 13.52
N THR A 146 3.05 17.23 13.40
CA THR A 146 1.71 17.17 14.00
C THR A 146 0.76 16.32 13.14
N GLY A 147 -0.37 15.90 13.70
CA GLY A 147 -1.44 15.24 12.92
C GLY A 147 -1.95 16.12 11.79
N GLU A 148 -2.09 17.43 12.04
CA GLU A 148 -2.51 18.41 11.03
C GLU A 148 -1.54 18.47 9.84
N GLU A 149 -0.22 18.46 10.08
CA GLU A 149 0.78 18.43 9.01
C GLU A 149 0.69 17.14 8.16
N ILE A 150 0.42 16.00 8.79
CA ILE A 150 0.20 14.73 8.06
C ILE A 150 -1.08 14.80 7.21
N VAL A 151 -2.16 15.34 7.76
CA VAL A 151 -3.43 15.52 7.02
C VAL A 151 -3.25 16.49 5.87
N ASN A 152 -2.56 17.61 6.07
CA ASN A 152 -2.27 18.58 5.01
C ASN A 152 -1.44 17.96 3.89
N LEU A 153 -0.42 17.15 4.21
CA LEU A 153 0.33 16.39 3.21
C LEU A 153 -0.57 15.40 2.45
N CYS A 154 -1.44 14.68 3.17
CA CYS A 154 -2.41 13.77 2.55
C CYS A 154 -3.30 14.49 1.52
N GLU A 155 -3.91 15.63 1.90
CA GLU A 155 -4.81 16.39 1.02
C GLU A 155 -4.05 16.99 -0.17
N THR A 156 -2.82 17.44 0.02
CA THR A 156 -1.96 17.94 -1.06
C THR A 156 -1.68 16.84 -2.09
N ILE A 157 -1.31 15.64 -1.63
CA ILE A 157 -1.08 14.47 -2.50
C ILE A 157 -2.36 14.09 -3.25
N ARG A 158 -3.52 14.07 -2.57
CA ARG A 158 -4.81 13.78 -3.20
C ARG A 158 -5.14 14.74 -4.33
N LYS A 159 -4.92 16.04 -4.08
CA LYS A 159 -5.14 17.09 -5.08
C LYS A 159 -4.26 16.90 -6.31
N ASP A 160 -2.98 16.62 -6.12
CA ASP A 160 -2.03 16.43 -7.22
C ASP A 160 -2.34 15.16 -8.04
N VAL A 161 -2.70 14.05 -7.38
CA VAL A 161 -3.12 12.84 -8.06
C VAL A 161 -4.42 13.08 -8.85
N LYS A 162 -5.40 13.75 -8.25
CA LYS A 162 -6.65 14.12 -8.94
C LYS A 162 -6.40 15.01 -10.14
N GLN A 163 -5.54 16.02 -10.01
CA GLN A 163 -5.19 16.93 -11.10
C GLN A 163 -4.50 16.20 -12.25
N LYS A 164 -3.58 15.27 -11.94
CA LYS A 164 -2.78 14.57 -12.94
C LYS A 164 -3.53 13.44 -13.63
N PHE A 165 -4.30 12.64 -12.89
CA PHE A 165 -4.93 11.41 -13.38
C PHE A 165 -6.46 11.49 -13.46
N GLY A 166 -7.08 12.52 -12.89
CA GLY A 166 -8.52 12.60 -12.74
C GLY A 166 -9.10 11.48 -11.85
N ILE A 167 -8.31 11.01 -10.87
CA ILE A 167 -8.68 9.94 -9.94
C ILE A 167 -8.57 10.47 -8.51
N ASP A 168 -9.62 10.28 -7.73
CA ASP A 168 -9.60 10.52 -6.29
C ASP A 168 -9.02 9.29 -5.56
N ILE A 169 -7.99 9.50 -4.74
CA ILE A 169 -7.49 8.50 -3.81
C ILE A 169 -7.94 8.84 -2.39
N HIS A 170 -8.25 7.79 -1.61
CA HIS A 170 -8.76 7.97 -0.26
C HIS A 170 -7.81 7.37 0.78
N PRO A 171 -7.67 8.01 1.96
CA PRO A 171 -6.90 7.43 3.04
C PRO A 171 -7.58 6.13 3.53
N GLU A 172 -6.77 5.13 3.86
CA GLU A 172 -7.19 3.93 4.58
C GLU A 172 -7.09 4.14 6.10
N VAL A 173 -6.26 5.08 6.50
CA VAL A 173 -6.03 5.46 7.89
C VAL A 173 -7.21 6.26 8.43
N ASN A 174 -7.65 5.91 9.65
CA ASN A 174 -8.67 6.69 10.34
C ASN A 174 -8.01 7.92 10.98
N VAL A 175 -8.47 9.09 10.58
CA VAL A 175 -8.10 10.36 11.22
C VAL A 175 -9.14 10.63 12.33
N LYS A 176 -8.68 10.82 13.56
CA LYS A 176 -9.51 11.12 14.73
C LYS A 176 -9.10 12.45 15.32
#